data_b87069879bdfb06b5cd8bff96bfcd3ed
#
_entry.id   b87069879bdfb06b5cd8bff96bfcd3ed
#
_cell.length_a   1.000
_cell.length_b   1.000
_cell.length_c   1.000
_cell.angle_alpha   90.00
_cell.angle_beta   90.00
_cell.angle_gamma   90.00
#
_symmetry.space_group_name_H-M   'P 1'
#
loop_
_entity.id
_entity.type
_entity.pdbx_description
1 polymer ?
#
loop_
_entity_poly.entity_id
_entity_poly.type
_entity_poly.pdbx_seq_one_letter_code
_entity_poly.pdbx_strand_id
1 'polypeptide(L)'
;MQRHHFLRAALGAAAGAALLALAGPAGAQAWPAKPVRVVIPFPPGGTLDAVGRQLAQKLGEQTGQQFIIDNRPGGNGVIGGDIVAKAPADGYTLLFNASTFTTAPMTMKTVPYQVNRDFAPVALVAKAPLSVAINKNLPITDIKSLVAYAKSHPGKMTFAVGSIGSAGHLSTELLKRAGQLDYLIVPYKGTAPAFQDLIGGQIDGFIDPILGSLQYHKGGMLRVVAVTSAQRAPSLPDVPTVGETIAGYEFYSWYGLWAPAKVPADIIKRLNTEVNKALAGDLKDKLREQGLLLSPGSVEDFARFQANDMERAQKIVTEGNIRVE
;
A
#
# COMPACT_ATOMS: atom_id res chain seq x y z
N MET A 1 36.89 4.90 71.38
CA MET A 1 36.31 5.70 70.23
C MET A 1 36.24 4.95 68.87
N GLN A 2 36.95 3.87 68.63
CA GLN A 2 37.00 3.17 67.34
C GLN A 2 35.75 2.29 67.01
N ARG A 3 34.98 1.81 67.98
CA ARG A 3 33.82 0.90 67.74
C ARG A 3 32.62 1.56 67.13
N HIS A 4 32.39 2.87 67.26
CA HIS A 4 31.23 3.58 66.70
C HIS A 4 31.40 3.95 65.24
N HIS A 5 32.62 3.99 64.69
CA HIS A 5 32.88 4.26 63.28
C HIS A 5 32.60 3.04 62.41
N PHE A 6 32.86 1.82 62.89
CA PHE A 6 32.59 0.57 62.18
C PHE A 6 31.09 0.28 62.06
N LEU A 7 30.32 0.56 63.10
CA LEU A 7 28.86 0.39 63.05
C LEU A 7 28.18 1.37 62.08
N ARG A 8 28.66 2.60 61.98
CA ARG A 8 28.11 3.60 61.02
C ARG A 8 28.46 3.27 59.57
N ALA A 9 29.64 2.73 59.32
CA ALA A 9 30.08 2.29 57.99
C ALA A 9 29.27 1.05 57.53
N ALA A 10 28.98 0.10 58.42
CA ALA A 10 28.21 -1.09 58.13
C ALA A 10 26.71 -0.77 57.83
N LEU A 11 26.10 0.17 58.58
CA LEU A 11 24.73 0.63 58.32
C LEU A 11 24.63 1.41 56.99
N GLY A 12 25.61 2.20 56.62
CA GLY A 12 25.67 2.92 55.35
C GLY A 12 25.79 1.97 54.14
N ALA A 13 26.60 0.91 54.27
CA ALA A 13 26.77 -0.10 53.25
C ALA A 13 25.48 -0.97 53.04
N ALA A 14 24.79 -1.30 54.15
CA ALA A 14 23.55 -2.05 54.12
C ALA A 14 22.41 -1.24 53.52
N ALA A 15 22.31 0.07 53.80
CA ALA A 15 21.31 0.97 53.20
C ALA A 15 21.57 1.19 51.70
N GLY A 16 22.82 1.28 51.26
CA GLY A 16 23.19 1.39 49.83
C GLY A 16 22.88 0.12 49.05
N ALA A 17 23.10 -1.06 49.62
CA ALA A 17 22.78 -2.35 49.01
C ALA A 17 21.26 -2.58 48.92
N ALA A 18 20.49 -2.12 49.91
CA ALA A 18 19.01 -2.20 49.90
C ALA A 18 18.37 -1.27 48.83
N LEU A 19 18.95 -0.10 48.54
CA LEU A 19 18.49 0.81 47.48
C LEU A 19 18.81 0.27 46.07
N LEU A 20 19.92 -0.45 45.90
CA LEU A 20 20.27 -1.13 44.66
C LEU A 20 19.42 -2.38 44.39
N ALA A 21 18.95 -3.07 45.42
CA ALA A 21 18.06 -4.24 45.29
C ALA A 21 16.59 -3.85 44.95
N LEU A 22 16.19 -2.59 45.17
CA LEU A 22 14.89 -2.06 44.78
C LEU A 22 14.84 -1.55 43.32
N ALA A 23 16.01 -1.39 42.68
CA ALA A 23 16.07 -1.23 41.23
C ALA A 23 15.85 -2.60 40.58
N GLY A 24 14.61 -3.09 40.64
CA GLY A 24 14.18 -4.23 39.84
C GLY A 24 14.58 -4.00 38.38
N PRO A 25 14.78 -5.06 37.58
CA PRO A 25 15.07 -4.89 36.17
C PRO A 25 14.00 -3.95 35.61
N ALA A 26 14.42 -2.77 35.13
CA ALA A 26 13.54 -1.90 34.36
C ALA A 26 13.07 -2.76 33.16
N GLY A 27 11.97 -3.46 33.36
CA GLY A 27 11.38 -4.29 32.31
C GLY A 27 11.22 -3.38 31.11
N ALA A 28 11.97 -3.64 30.06
CA ALA A 28 11.86 -2.90 28.82
C ALA A 28 10.38 -2.88 28.48
N GLN A 29 9.75 -1.71 28.56
CA GLN A 29 8.32 -1.57 28.35
C GLN A 29 7.99 -2.16 26.99
N ALA A 30 7.15 -3.21 26.99
CA ALA A 30 6.88 -3.96 25.76
C ALA A 30 6.38 -3.00 24.68
N TRP A 31 7.02 -3.00 23.52
CA TRP A 31 6.57 -2.23 22.37
C TRP A 31 5.18 -2.75 21.89
N PRO A 32 4.21 -1.88 21.53
CA PRO A 32 4.21 -0.43 21.64
C PRO A 32 3.75 0.05 23.03
N ALA A 33 4.41 1.07 23.59
CA ALA A 33 4.08 1.70 24.87
C ALA A 33 3.43 3.09 24.71
N LYS A 34 3.37 3.59 23.49
CA LYS A 34 2.78 4.89 23.11
C LYS A 34 2.17 4.79 21.71
N PRO A 35 1.38 5.76 21.27
CA PRO A 35 0.80 5.74 19.93
C PRO A 35 1.83 5.60 18.82
N VAL A 36 1.49 4.81 17.78
CA VAL A 36 2.30 4.56 16.59
C VAL A 36 1.75 5.38 15.43
N ARG A 37 2.59 6.17 14.80
CA ARG A 37 2.25 6.97 13.61
C ARG A 37 2.39 6.12 12.36
N VAL A 38 1.35 6.06 11.54
CA VAL A 38 1.35 5.37 10.24
C VAL A 38 1.20 6.41 9.14
N VAL A 39 2.28 6.68 8.44
CA VAL A 39 2.30 7.63 7.33
C VAL A 39 1.72 6.98 6.08
N ILE A 40 0.72 7.64 5.47
CA ILE A 40 0.15 7.30 4.17
C ILE A 40 0.47 8.45 3.20
N PRO A 41 1.26 8.22 2.13
CA PRO A 41 1.79 9.29 1.29
C PRO A 41 0.82 9.76 0.18
N PHE A 42 -0.47 9.58 0.38
CA PHE A 42 -1.53 10.00 -0.54
C PHE A 42 -2.68 10.69 0.22
N PRO A 43 -3.53 11.48 -0.49
CA PRO A 43 -4.70 12.11 0.11
C PRO A 43 -5.65 11.08 0.75
N PRO A 44 -6.42 11.50 1.78
CA PRO A 44 -7.43 10.64 2.38
C PRO A 44 -8.56 10.32 1.38
N GLY A 45 -9.28 9.21 1.63
CA GLY A 45 -10.45 8.79 0.85
C GLY A 45 -10.17 7.86 -0.33
N GLY A 46 -8.89 7.60 -0.68
CA GLY A 46 -8.52 6.58 -1.66
C GLY A 46 -8.46 5.16 -1.05
N THR A 47 -8.32 4.15 -1.91
CA THR A 47 -8.27 2.73 -1.48
C THR A 47 -7.14 2.47 -0.48
N LEU A 48 -5.96 3.05 -0.68
CA LEU A 48 -4.84 2.92 0.26
C LEU A 48 -5.18 3.45 1.65
N ASP A 49 -5.83 4.63 1.72
CA ASP A 49 -6.25 5.23 2.99
C ASP A 49 -7.32 4.38 3.69
N ALA A 50 -8.30 3.88 2.94
CA ALA A 50 -9.37 3.04 3.46
C ALA A 50 -8.83 1.74 4.08
N VAL A 51 -7.91 1.05 3.39
CA VAL A 51 -7.26 -0.18 3.90
C VAL A 51 -6.37 0.13 5.11
N GLY A 52 -5.58 1.21 5.02
CA GLY A 52 -4.68 1.62 6.11
C GLY A 52 -5.42 1.94 7.40
N ARG A 53 -6.56 2.63 7.33
CA ARG A 53 -7.40 2.94 8.51
C ARG A 53 -7.99 1.69 9.14
N GLN A 54 -8.48 0.75 8.34
CA GLN A 54 -9.01 -0.51 8.85
C GLN A 54 -7.91 -1.35 9.55
N LEU A 55 -6.72 -1.42 8.95
CA LEU A 55 -5.56 -2.09 9.57
C LEU A 55 -5.15 -1.38 10.87
N ALA A 56 -5.01 -0.05 10.85
CA ALA A 56 -4.60 0.74 12.00
C ALA A 56 -5.57 0.60 13.18
N GLN A 57 -6.87 0.61 12.91
CA GLN A 57 -7.90 0.35 13.92
C GLN A 57 -7.68 -1.02 14.56
N LYS A 58 -7.50 -2.06 13.73
CA LYS A 58 -7.35 -3.44 14.23
C LYS A 58 -6.07 -3.64 15.02
N LEU A 59 -4.96 -3.07 14.57
CA LEU A 59 -3.70 -3.06 15.32
C LEU A 59 -3.87 -2.35 16.68
N GLY A 60 -4.63 -1.25 16.71
CA GLY A 60 -4.95 -0.54 17.95
C GLY A 60 -5.72 -1.41 18.95
N GLU A 61 -6.75 -2.12 18.48
CA GLU A 61 -7.53 -3.07 19.30
C GLU A 61 -6.66 -4.21 19.85
N GLN A 62 -5.73 -4.73 19.06
CA GLN A 62 -4.89 -5.86 19.43
C GLN A 62 -3.77 -5.50 20.42
N THR A 63 -3.20 -4.31 20.28
CA THR A 63 -2.01 -3.89 21.03
C THR A 63 -2.31 -2.99 22.21
N GLY A 64 -3.54 -2.46 22.31
CA GLY A 64 -3.93 -1.48 23.33
C GLY A 64 -3.32 -0.09 23.12
N GLN A 65 -2.65 0.16 21.98
CA GLN A 65 -2.06 1.44 21.64
C GLN A 65 -2.59 1.94 20.28
N GLN A 66 -2.84 3.24 20.17
CA GLN A 66 -3.39 3.80 18.93
C GLN A 66 -2.36 3.73 17.78
N PHE A 67 -2.85 3.32 16.59
CA PHE A 67 -2.14 3.48 15.33
C PHE A 67 -2.79 4.65 14.57
N ILE A 68 -2.09 5.78 14.51
CA ILE A 68 -2.64 7.05 14.01
C ILE A 68 -2.26 7.24 12.56
N ILE A 69 -3.25 7.29 11.67
CA ILE A 69 -3.04 7.58 10.25
C ILE A 69 -2.67 9.05 10.06
N ASP A 70 -1.57 9.29 9.38
CA ASP A 70 -1.07 10.61 9.02
C ASP A 70 -0.86 10.70 7.49
N ASN A 71 -1.81 11.31 6.81
CA ASN A 71 -1.72 11.48 5.37
C ASN A 71 -0.71 12.58 5.02
N ARG A 72 0.36 12.22 4.28
CA ARG A 72 1.44 13.13 3.84
C ARG A 72 1.61 13.06 2.32
N PRO A 73 0.65 13.63 1.57
CA PRO A 73 0.68 13.58 0.11
C PRO A 73 1.77 14.48 -0.48
N GLY A 74 2.18 14.17 -1.70
CA GLY A 74 3.06 14.99 -2.51
C GLY A 74 4.23 14.22 -3.11
N GLY A 75 4.74 14.74 -4.24
CA GLY A 75 5.87 14.13 -4.96
C GLY A 75 5.60 12.66 -5.33
N ASN A 76 4.39 12.33 -5.77
CA ASN A 76 4.02 10.95 -6.10
C ASN A 76 4.25 9.94 -4.96
N GLY A 77 4.05 10.39 -3.71
CA GLY A 77 4.27 9.58 -2.50
C GLY A 77 5.69 9.67 -1.92
N VAL A 78 6.61 10.34 -2.60
CA VAL A 78 8.02 10.45 -2.17
C VAL A 78 8.15 11.25 -0.87
N ILE A 79 7.34 12.31 -0.68
CA ILE A 79 7.40 13.12 0.55
C ILE A 79 7.10 12.27 1.79
N GLY A 80 6.04 11.47 1.76
CA GLY A 80 5.71 10.59 2.88
C GLY A 80 6.76 9.49 3.09
N GLY A 81 7.32 8.95 2.01
CA GLY A 81 8.42 8.00 2.08
C GLY A 81 9.67 8.60 2.75
N ASP A 82 10.06 9.81 2.35
CA ASP A 82 11.23 10.51 2.93
C ASP A 82 11.06 10.80 4.43
N ILE A 83 9.85 11.19 4.85
CA ILE A 83 9.52 11.39 6.28
C ILE A 83 9.82 10.12 7.08
N VAL A 84 9.43 8.95 6.58
CA VAL A 84 9.65 7.67 7.29
C VAL A 84 11.10 7.23 7.19
N ALA A 85 11.76 7.39 6.05
CA ALA A 85 13.19 7.08 5.89
C ALA A 85 14.08 7.81 6.92
N LYS A 86 13.70 9.04 7.29
CA LYS A 86 14.42 9.89 8.25
C LYS A 86 13.91 9.79 9.69
N ALA A 87 12.85 9.01 9.93
CA ALA A 87 12.30 8.87 11.27
C ALA A 87 13.22 8.08 12.21
N PRO A 88 13.10 8.27 13.53
CA PRO A 88 13.79 7.43 14.50
C PRO A 88 13.49 5.94 14.27
N ALA A 89 14.50 5.11 14.42
CA ALA A 89 14.39 3.66 14.24
C ALA A 89 13.87 2.97 15.53
N ASP A 90 12.78 3.48 16.09
CA ASP A 90 12.16 3.01 17.34
C ASP A 90 10.83 2.27 17.12
N GLY A 91 10.41 2.10 15.85
CA GLY A 91 9.17 1.43 15.48
C GLY A 91 7.89 2.28 15.66
N TYR A 92 7.98 3.54 16.04
CA TYR A 92 6.82 4.41 16.25
C TYR A 92 6.44 5.29 15.05
N THR A 93 7.18 5.19 13.96
CA THR A 93 6.80 5.79 12.67
C THR A 93 6.93 4.73 11.58
N LEU A 94 5.82 4.42 10.94
CA LEU A 94 5.72 3.39 9.92
C LEU A 94 5.24 4.01 8.60
N LEU A 95 5.54 3.36 7.48
CA LEU A 95 5.00 3.68 6.16
C LEU A 95 3.97 2.62 5.77
N PHE A 96 2.74 3.02 5.49
CA PHE A 96 1.77 2.19 4.80
C PHE A 96 1.58 2.71 3.40
N ASN A 97 1.95 1.92 2.40
CA ASN A 97 1.95 2.38 1.01
C ASN A 97 1.54 1.26 0.04
N ALA A 98 1.30 1.64 -1.20
CA ALA A 98 1.06 0.73 -2.33
C ALA A 98 2.37 0.46 -3.09
N SER A 99 2.30 -0.40 -4.11
CA SER A 99 3.41 -0.70 -5.05
C SER A 99 4.05 0.54 -5.67
N THR A 100 3.36 1.67 -5.70
CA THR A 100 3.92 2.97 -6.13
C THR A 100 5.18 3.36 -5.35
N PHE A 101 5.30 2.92 -4.09
CA PHE A 101 6.49 3.16 -3.27
C PHE A 101 7.76 2.54 -3.90
N THR A 102 7.65 1.33 -4.41
CA THR A 102 8.77 0.61 -5.01
C THR A 102 9.04 1.03 -6.46
N THR A 103 8.03 1.57 -7.14
CA THR A 103 8.16 2.04 -8.53
C THR A 103 8.58 3.51 -8.65
N ALA A 104 8.38 4.32 -7.61
CA ALA A 104 8.77 5.74 -7.62
C ALA A 104 10.25 5.96 -7.99
N PRO A 105 11.24 5.20 -7.44
CA PRO A 105 12.65 5.35 -7.85
C PRO A 105 12.93 4.97 -9.31
N MET A 106 12.05 4.22 -9.95
CA MET A 106 12.19 3.79 -11.35
C MET A 106 11.62 4.83 -12.33
N THR A 107 10.63 5.60 -11.87
CA THR A 107 9.84 6.51 -12.71
C THR A 107 10.17 7.99 -12.48
N MET A 108 10.75 8.34 -11.34
CA MET A 108 11.05 9.71 -10.96
C MET A 108 12.53 10.04 -11.14
N LYS A 109 12.82 11.26 -11.53
CA LYS A 109 14.18 11.76 -11.75
C LYS A 109 15.01 11.80 -10.46
N THR A 110 14.38 12.10 -9.33
CA THR A 110 15.06 12.21 -8.03
C THR A 110 14.15 11.69 -6.93
N VAL A 111 14.65 10.70 -6.17
CA VAL A 111 14.01 10.17 -4.95
C VAL A 111 15.06 10.19 -3.84
N PRO A 112 14.79 10.83 -2.68
CA PRO A 112 15.79 11.07 -1.63
C PRO A 112 16.09 9.82 -0.78
N TYR A 113 15.50 8.68 -1.09
CA TYR A 113 15.69 7.41 -0.37
C TYR A 113 15.93 6.23 -1.34
N GLN A 114 16.43 5.15 -0.80
CA GLN A 114 16.53 3.86 -1.48
C GLN A 114 15.69 2.82 -0.73
N VAL A 115 14.71 2.20 -1.43
CA VAL A 115 13.74 1.30 -0.81
C VAL A 115 14.40 0.21 0.04
N ASN A 116 15.35 -0.52 -0.54
CA ASN A 116 16.00 -1.66 0.13
C ASN A 116 17.08 -1.29 1.16
N ARG A 117 17.52 -0.01 1.18
CA ARG A 117 18.54 0.46 2.15
C ARG A 117 17.91 1.15 3.35
N ASP A 118 16.89 1.96 3.09
CA ASP A 118 16.38 2.90 4.09
C ASP A 118 15.10 2.40 4.77
N PHE A 119 14.53 1.26 4.29
CA PHE A 119 13.32 0.67 4.84
C PHE A 119 13.47 -0.82 5.12
N ALA A 120 12.87 -1.26 6.22
CA ALA A 120 12.66 -2.66 6.54
C ALA A 120 11.22 -3.05 6.13
N PRO A 121 11.03 -4.08 5.30
CA PRO A 121 9.71 -4.62 5.03
C PRO A 121 9.15 -5.24 6.32
N VAL A 122 7.85 -4.99 6.61
CA VAL A 122 7.17 -5.54 7.79
C VAL A 122 6.18 -6.61 7.37
N ALA A 123 5.23 -6.27 6.50
CA ALA A 123 4.20 -7.20 6.05
C ALA A 123 3.60 -6.78 4.71
N LEU A 124 3.33 -7.76 3.86
CA LEU A 124 2.39 -7.63 2.75
C LEU A 124 0.98 -7.78 3.32
N VAL A 125 0.16 -6.75 3.18
CA VAL A 125 -1.20 -6.74 3.76
C VAL A 125 -2.20 -7.38 2.79
N ALA A 126 -2.22 -6.90 1.56
CA ALA A 126 -3.13 -7.42 0.54
C ALA A 126 -2.63 -7.13 -0.87
N LYS A 127 -3.06 -7.97 -1.82
CA LYS A 127 -3.07 -7.67 -3.25
C LYS A 127 -4.46 -7.19 -3.63
N ALA A 128 -4.53 -6.20 -4.52
CA ALA A 128 -5.77 -5.66 -5.02
C ALA A 128 -5.84 -5.88 -6.54
N PRO A 129 -6.76 -6.72 -7.03
CA PRO A 129 -7.12 -6.70 -8.44
C PRO A 129 -7.48 -5.29 -8.86
N LEU A 130 -7.16 -4.92 -10.09
CA LEU A 130 -7.63 -3.67 -10.65
C LEU A 130 -8.90 -3.91 -11.45
N SER A 131 -9.72 -2.88 -11.59
CA SER A 131 -10.88 -2.86 -12.45
C SER A 131 -10.60 -1.97 -13.66
N VAL A 132 -11.02 -2.39 -14.83
CA VAL A 132 -11.10 -1.56 -16.03
C VAL A 132 -12.46 -0.87 -16.01
N ALA A 133 -12.52 0.34 -15.50
CA ALA A 133 -13.70 1.15 -15.39
C ALA A 133 -13.82 2.08 -16.62
N ILE A 134 -15.03 2.18 -17.20
CA ILE A 134 -15.32 2.94 -18.40
C ILE A 134 -16.50 3.86 -18.12
N ASN A 135 -16.51 5.06 -18.73
CA ASN A 135 -17.68 5.95 -18.70
C ASN A 135 -18.91 5.20 -19.23
N LYS A 136 -19.99 5.23 -18.48
CA LYS A 136 -21.22 4.44 -18.77
C LYS A 136 -21.88 4.78 -20.10
N ASN A 137 -21.65 5.98 -20.63
CA ASN A 137 -22.26 6.46 -21.86
C ASN A 137 -21.56 5.93 -23.12
N LEU A 138 -20.35 5.34 -22.97
CA LEU A 138 -19.65 4.71 -24.09
C LEU A 138 -20.26 3.33 -24.42
N PRO A 139 -20.29 2.93 -25.69
CA PRO A 139 -20.79 1.62 -26.13
C PRO A 139 -19.79 0.50 -25.88
N ILE A 140 -19.21 0.48 -24.69
CA ILE A 140 -18.16 -0.47 -24.27
C ILE A 140 -18.70 -1.28 -23.09
N THR A 141 -18.81 -2.58 -23.25
CA THR A 141 -19.40 -3.50 -22.26
C THR A 141 -18.42 -4.57 -21.77
N ASP A 142 -17.32 -4.80 -22.49
CA ASP A 142 -16.28 -5.79 -22.20
C ASP A 142 -14.96 -5.36 -22.85
N ILE A 143 -13.90 -6.17 -22.66
CA ILE A 143 -12.57 -5.89 -23.24
C ILE A 143 -12.59 -5.99 -24.78
N LYS A 144 -13.39 -6.87 -25.34
CA LYS A 144 -13.50 -7.02 -26.80
C LYS A 144 -14.06 -5.74 -27.44
N SER A 145 -15.15 -5.20 -26.91
CA SER A 145 -15.75 -3.93 -27.38
C SER A 145 -14.86 -2.74 -27.09
N LEU A 146 -14.10 -2.74 -25.96
CA LEU A 146 -13.10 -1.70 -25.68
C LEU A 146 -11.99 -1.69 -26.74
N VAL A 147 -11.44 -2.87 -27.06
CA VAL A 147 -10.41 -3.01 -28.10
C VAL A 147 -10.94 -2.55 -29.47
N ALA A 148 -12.16 -2.97 -29.83
CA ALA A 148 -12.80 -2.56 -31.10
C ALA A 148 -13.02 -1.03 -31.14
N TYR A 149 -13.52 -0.46 -30.07
CA TYR A 149 -13.75 0.99 -29.95
C TYR A 149 -12.45 1.79 -30.04
N ALA A 150 -11.42 1.42 -29.30
CA ALA A 150 -10.13 2.11 -29.32
C ALA A 150 -9.47 2.03 -30.70
N LYS A 151 -9.56 0.88 -31.40
CA LYS A 151 -9.02 0.72 -32.78
C LYS A 151 -9.78 1.52 -33.81
N SER A 152 -11.09 1.75 -33.63
CA SER A 152 -11.89 2.59 -34.54
C SER A 152 -11.76 4.09 -34.23
N HIS A 153 -11.18 4.47 -33.09
CA HIS A 153 -10.97 5.85 -32.66
C HIS A 153 -9.53 6.09 -32.20
N PRO A 154 -8.50 5.86 -33.06
CA PRO A 154 -7.10 5.92 -32.64
C PRO A 154 -6.75 7.30 -32.10
N GLY A 155 -6.06 7.34 -30.95
CA GLY A 155 -5.62 8.56 -30.27
C GLY A 155 -6.75 9.41 -29.67
N LYS A 156 -8.02 8.95 -29.69
CA LYS A 156 -9.16 9.74 -29.17
C LYS A 156 -9.56 9.35 -27.76
N MET A 157 -9.46 8.07 -27.40
CA MET A 157 -9.77 7.65 -26.05
C MET A 157 -8.77 8.20 -25.04
N THR A 158 -9.26 8.46 -23.83
CA THR A 158 -8.48 8.93 -22.71
C THR A 158 -8.59 7.96 -21.53
N PHE A 159 -7.44 7.59 -20.95
CA PHE A 159 -7.40 6.80 -19.72
C PHE A 159 -6.74 7.60 -18.59
N ALA A 160 -7.43 7.75 -17.46
CA ALA A 160 -6.83 8.32 -16.27
C ALA A 160 -5.80 7.38 -15.66
N VAL A 161 -4.81 7.98 -14.99
CA VAL A 161 -3.95 7.28 -14.03
C VAL A 161 -3.90 8.12 -12.76
N GLY A 162 -4.16 7.51 -11.61
CA GLY A 162 -4.22 8.22 -10.33
C GLY A 162 -2.87 8.74 -9.86
N SER A 163 -1.78 8.21 -10.44
CA SER A 163 -0.40 8.61 -10.14
C SER A 163 0.53 7.92 -11.15
N ILE A 164 1.55 8.62 -11.62
CA ILE A 164 2.54 8.05 -12.56
C ILE A 164 3.34 6.93 -11.85
N GLY A 165 3.52 5.78 -12.51
CA GLY A 165 4.18 4.60 -11.93
C GLY A 165 3.30 3.82 -10.95
N SER A 166 2.04 4.21 -10.73
CA SER A 166 1.09 3.39 -9.96
C SER A 166 0.76 2.09 -10.67
N ALA A 167 0.24 1.12 -9.93
CA ALA A 167 -0.24 -0.13 -10.51
C ALA A 167 -1.28 0.11 -11.63
N GLY A 168 -2.16 1.08 -11.43
CA GLY A 168 -3.11 1.51 -12.47
C GLY A 168 -2.41 2.01 -13.72
N HIS A 169 -1.37 2.84 -13.58
CA HIS A 169 -0.59 3.32 -14.73
C HIS A 169 0.12 2.17 -15.46
N LEU A 170 0.86 1.31 -14.73
CA LEU A 170 1.55 0.18 -15.32
C LEU A 170 0.59 -0.79 -16.03
N SER A 171 -0.58 -1.04 -15.42
CA SER A 171 -1.64 -1.86 -16.00
C SER A 171 -2.25 -1.22 -17.24
N THR A 172 -2.45 0.11 -17.24
CA THR A 172 -2.95 0.87 -18.41
C THR A 172 -1.96 0.79 -19.56
N GLU A 173 -0.67 0.97 -19.32
CA GLU A 173 0.38 0.80 -20.33
C GLU A 173 0.47 -0.64 -20.84
N LEU A 174 0.36 -1.62 -19.95
CA LEU A 174 0.36 -3.02 -20.35
C LEU A 174 -0.85 -3.34 -21.25
N LEU A 175 -2.05 -2.83 -20.92
CA LEU A 175 -3.26 -3.00 -21.74
C LEU A 175 -3.09 -2.34 -23.12
N LYS A 176 -2.52 -1.13 -23.15
CA LYS A 176 -2.24 -0.40 -24.40
C LYS A 176 -1.38 -1.25 -25.35
N ARG A 177 -0.30 -1.82 -24.83
CA ARG A 177 0.63 -2.64 -25.61
C ARG A 177 0.05 -4.00 -25.99
N ALA A 178 -0.50 -4.74 -25.02
CA ALA A 178 -1.04 -6.07 -25.26
C ALA A 178 -2.24 -6.07 -26.23
N GLY A 179 -3.07 -5.03 -26.16
CA GLY A 179 -4.20 -4.82 -27.06
C GLY A 179 -3.85 -4.13 -28.39
N GLN A 180 -2.60 -3.65 -28.54
CA GLN A 180 -2.18 -2.79 -29.66
C GLN A 180 -3.12 -1.59 -29.82
N LEU A 181 -3.36 -0.87 -28.72
CA LEU A 181 -4.30 0.23 -28.63
C LEU A 181 -3.59 1.58 -28.67
N ASP A 182 -4.24 2.57 -29.25
CA ASP A 182 -3.80 3.94 -29.24
C ASP A 182 -4.81 4.82 -28.46
N TYR A 183 -4.39 5.24 -27.25
CA TYR A 183 -5.16 6.16 -26.40
C TYR A 183 -4.21 7.05 -25.58
N LEU A 184 -4.74 8.17 -25.10
CA LEU A 184 -4.02 9.12 -24.28
C LEU A 184 -4.10 8.73 -22.81
N ILE A 185 -3.00 8.88 -22.09
CA ILE A 185 -2.94 8.68 -20.64
C ILE A 185 -2.92 10.05 -19.96
N VAL A 186 -3.86 10.27 -19.04
CA VAL A 186 -4.07 11.54 -18.34
C VAL A 186 -3.72 11.36 -16.86
N PRO A 187 -2.64 11.97 -16.36
CA PRO A 187 -2.24 11.84 -14.96
C PRO A 187 -3.08 12.73 -14.04
N TYR A 188 -3.50 12.13 -12.90
CA TYR A 188 -4.22 12.78 -11.81
C TYR A 188 -3.40 12.77 -10.52
N LYS A 189 -3.79 13.64 -9.58
CA LYS A 189 -3.21 13.68 -8.23
C LYS A 189 -4.05 12.83 -7.25
N GLY A 190 -4.12 11.53 -7.50
CA GLY A 190 -4.92 10.59 -6.73
C GLY A 190 -6.14 10.06 -7.49
N THR A 191 -6.83 9.08 -6.90
CA THR A 191 -7.91 8.33 -7.57
C THR A 191 -9.27 9.06 -7.52
N ALA A 192 -9.54 9.81 -6.45
CA ALA A 192 -10.84 10.46 -6.27
C ALA A 192 -11.20 11.46 -7.40
N PRO A 193 -10.34 12.42 -7.80
CA PRO A 193 -10.64 13.31 -8.91
C PRO A 193 -10.76 12.58 -10.25
N ALA A 194 -9.98 11.50 -10.47
CA ALA A 194 -10.09 10.69 -11.68
C ALA A 194 -11.46 9.99 -11.79
N PHE A 195 -12.02 9.46 -10.70
CA PHE A 195 -13.37 8.89 -10.70
C PHE A 195 -14.46 9.93 -10.97
N GLN A 196 -14.32 11.15 -10.43
CA GLN A 196 -15.28 12.22 -10.71
C GLN A 196 -15.30 12.57 -12.19
N ASP A 197 -14.14 12.71 -12.81
CA ASP A 197 -14.03 13.03 -14.24
C ASP A 197 -14.47 11.87 -15.13
N LEU A 198 -14.22 10.61 -14.71
CA LEU A 198 -14.74 9.43 -15.40
C LEU A 198 -16.27 9.38 -15.37
N ILE A 199 -16.88 9.63 -14.22
CA ILE A 199 -18.34 9.67 -14.06
C ILE A 199 -18.93 10.83 -14.84
N GLY A 200 -18.28 11.99 -14.82
CA GLY A 200 -18.66 13.21 -15.53
C GLY A 200 -18.45 13.14 -17.06
N GLY A 201 -17.75 12.11 -17.57
CA GLY A 201 -17.45 11.95 -19.00
C GLY A 201 -16.32 12.84 -19.53
N GLN A 202 -15.47 13.38 -18.65
CA GLN A 202 -14.28 14.15 -19.04
C GLN A 202 -13.13 13.22 -19.47
N ILE A 203 -13.14 11.97 -19.02
CA ILE A 203 -12.26 10.88 -19.44
C ILE A 203 -13.09 9.62 -19.73
N ASP A 204 -12.53 8.73 -20.54
CA ASP A 204 -13.23 7.55 -21.06
C ASP A 204 -13.02 6.30 -20.20
N GLY A 205 -11.84 6.15 -19.66
CA GLY A 205 -11.46 4.97 -18.89
C GLY A 205 -10.52 5.26 -17.71
N PHE A 206 -10.53 4.34 -16.74
CA PHE A 206 -9.63 4.37 -15.59
C PHE A 206 -9.37 2.96 -15.10
N ILE A 207 -8.10 2.58 -14.98
CA ILE A 207 -7.69 1.32 -14.36
C ILE A 207 -7.18 1.62 -12.97
N ASP A 208 -7.91 1.15 -11.94
CA ASP A 208 -7.60 1.42 -10.53
C ASP A 208 -7.99 0.21 -9.66
N PRO A 209 -7.44 0.08 -8.44
CA PRO A 209 -7.86 -0.97 -7.51
C PRO A 209 -9.38 -1.08 -7.38
N ILE A 210 -9.88 -2.32 -7.46
CA ILE A 210 -11.31 -2.64 -7.56
C ILE A 210 -12.18 -1.95 -6.50
N LEU A 211 -11.67 -1.78 -5.28
CA LEU A 211 -12.38 -1.13 -4.18
C LEU A 211 -12.86 0.29 -4.54
N GLY A 212 -12.03 1.05 -5.27
CA GLY A 212 -12.37 2.42 -5.67
C GLY A 212 -13.56 2.50 -6.62
N SER A 213 -13.70 1.54 -7.54
CA SER A 213 -14.76 1.53 -8.57
C SER A 213 -16.04 0.81 -8.15
N LEU A 214 -15.94 -0.10 -7.15
CA LEU A 214 -16.98 -1.08 -6.83
C LEU A 214 -18.34 -0.43 -6.53
N GLN A 215 -18.35 0.58 -5.67
CA GLN A 215 -19.59 1.28 -5.30
C GLN A 215 -20.19 2.08 -6.47
N TYR A 216 -19.36 2.71 -7.29
CA TYR A 216 -19.81 3.47 -8.46
C TYR A 216 -20.39 2.55 -9.54
N HIS A 217 -19.79 1.37 -9.72
CA HIS A 217 -20.30 0.35 -10.63
C HIS A 217 -21.65 -0.19 -10.16
N LYS A 218 -21.77 -0.58 -8.89
CA LYS A 218 -23.04 -1.04 -8.29
C LYS A 218 -24.13 0.04 -8.33
N GLY A 219 -23.76 1.31 -8.21
CA GLY A 219 -24.66 2.46 -8.33
C GLY A 219 -24.96 2.88 -9.77
N GLY A 220 -24.44 2.19 -10.80
CA GLY A 220 -24.67 2.50 -12.21
C GLY A 220 -24.09 3.84 -12.67
N MET A 221 -23.11 4.40 -11.93
CA MET A 221 -22.48 5.68 -12.27
C MET A 221 -21.35 5.52 -13.30
N LEU A 222 -20.67 4.38 -13.31
CA LEU A 222 -19.70 3.94 -14.30
C LEU A 222 -19.90 2.45 -14.60
N ARG A 223 -19.19 1.91 -15.58
CA ARG A 223 -19.21 0.49 -15.90
C ARG A 223 -17.81 -0.12 -15.69
N VAL A 224 -17.71 -1.17 -14.86
CA VAL A 224 -16.53 -2.02 -14.83
C VAL A 224 -16.70 -3.10 -15.90
N VAL A 225 -15.80 -3.12 -16.87
CA VAL A 225 -15.89 -4.03 -18.05
C VAL A 225 -14.96 -5.23 -17.93
N ALA A 226 -13.97 -5.18 -17.05
CA ALA A 226 -13.11 -6.31 -16.72
C ALA A 226 -12.37 -6.08 -15.38
N VAL A 227 -11.83 -7.17 -14.83
CA VAL A 227 -10.84 -7.15 -13.74
C VAL A 227 -9.49 -7.66 -14.25
N THR A 228 -8.40 -7.21 -13.63
CA THR A 228 -7.04 -7.53 -14.08
C THR A 228 -6.44 -8.78 -13.44
N SER A 229 -7.14 -9.41 -12.52
CA SER A 229 -6.74 -10.64 -11.85
C SER A 229 -6.83 -11.85 -12.78
N ALA A 230 -6.08 -12.92 -12.46
CA ALA A 230 -6.14 -14.19 -13.18
C ALA A 230 -7.53 -14.85 -13.14
N GLN A 231 -8.29 -14.58 -12.08
CA GLN A 231 -9.65 -15.07 -11.88
C GLN A 231 -10.59 -13.89 -11.64
N ARG A 232 -11.88 -14.08 -11.94
CA ARG A 232 -12.92 -13.10 -11.66
C ARG A 232 -12.95 -12.76 -10.16
N ALA A 233 -13.19 -11.51 -9.85
CA ALA A 233 -13.24 -11.05 -8.46
C ALA A 233 -14.56 -11.51 -7.81
N PRO A 234 -14.54 -12.08 -6.59
CA PRO A 234 -15.77 -12.47 -5.88
C PRO A 234 -16.75 -11.31 -5.65
N SER A 235 -16.24 -10.08 -5.55
CA SER A 235 -17.06 -8.87 -5.40
C SER A 235 -17.77 -8.44 -6.70
N LEU A 236 -17.34 -8.98 -7.86
CA LEU A 236 -17.87 -8.74 -9.21
C LEU A 236 -17.84 -10.05 -10.03
N PRO A 237 -18.63 -11.08 -9.67
CA PRO A 237 -18.54 -12.42 -10.27
C PRO A 237 -18.93 -12.45 -11.75
N ASP A 238 -19.79 -11.52 -12.18
CA ASP A 238 -20.25 -11.43 -13.57
C ASP A 238 -19.30 -10.64 -14.48
N VAL A 239 -18.30 -9.95 -13.90
CA VAL A 239 -17.32 -9.17 -14.66
C VAL A 239 -16.16 -10.08 -15.08
N PRO A 240 -15.87 -10.19 -16.40
CA PRO A 240 -14.78 -11.05 -16.89
C PRO A 240 -13.41 -10.52 -16.49
N THR A 241 -12.38 -11.36 -16.65
CA THR A 241 -11.00 -10.91 -16.54
C THR A 241 -10.50 -10.36 -17.89
N VAL A 242 -9.51 -9.46 -17.85
CA VAL A 242 -8.82 -9.04 -19.08
C VAL A 242 -8.18 -10.26 -19.78
N GLY A 243 -7.65 -11.21 -18.99
CA GLY A 243 -7.03 -12.44 -19.47
C GLY A 243 -7.98 -13.36 -20.28
N GLU A 244 -9.29 -13.28 -20.07
CA GLU A 244 -10.29 -14.00 -20.89
C GLU A 244 -10.33 -13.51 -22.35
N THR A 245 -9.83 -12.29 -22.62
CA THR A 245 -9.76 -11.73 -23.98
C THR A 245 -8.32 -11.55 -24.46
N ILE A 246 -7.42 -11.14 -23.58
CA ILE A 246 -5.99 -10.92 -23.86
C ILE A 246 -5.20 -11.93 -23.05
N ALA A 247 -4.83 -13.05 -23.68
CA ALA A 247 -4.17 -14.17 -23.01
C ALA A 247 -2.87 -13.72 -22.29
N GLY A 248 -2.69 -14.21 -21.06
CA GLY A 248 -1.53 -13.90 -20.24
C GLY A 248 -1.56 -12.53 -19.56
N TYR A 249 -2.61 -11.76 -19.73
CA TYR A 249 -2.76 -10.48 -19.02
C TYR A 249 -3.17 -10.74 -17.57
N GLU A 250 -2.32 -10.31 -16.65
CA GLU A 250 -2.56 -10.36 -15.20
C GLU A 250 -1.82 -9.20 -14.53
N PHE A 251 -2.53 -8.43 -13.69
CA PHE A 251 -1.93 -7.33 -12.94
C PHE A 251 -2.64 -7.10 -11.60
N TYR A 252 -1.86 -6.71 -10.57
CA TYR A 252 -2.37 -6.35 -9.25
C TYR A 252 -1.68 -5.09 -8.73
N SER A 253 -2.40 -4.29 -7.99
CA SER A 253 -1.80 -3.43 -6.96
C SER A 253 -1.56 -4.27 -5.71
N TRP A 254 -0.75 -3.75 -4.77
CA TRP A 254 -0.58 -4.38 -3.48
C TRP A 254 -0.23 -3.33 -2.43
N TYR A 255 -0.50 -3.66 -1.18
CA TYR A 255 -0.32 -2.77 -0.03
C TYR A 255 0.61 -3.43 0.97
N GLY A 256 1.62 -2.69 1.40
CA GLY A 256 2.59 -3.14 2.38
C GLY A 256 2.76 -2.15 3.52
N LEU A 257 3.33 -2.67 4.59
CA LEU A 257 3.78 -1.93 5.75
C LEU A 257 5.30 -2.01 5.83
N TRP A 258 5.96 -0.87 6.05
CA TRP A 258 7.41 -0.75 6.22
C TRP A 258 7.74 0.07 7.46
N ALA A 259 8.92 -0.17 7.99
CA ALA A 259 9.53 0.64 9.03
C ALA A 259 10.85 1.23 8.53
N PRO A 260 11.46 2.21 9.22
CA PRO A 260 12.85 2.60 8.98
C PRO A 260 13.79 1.40 9.08
N ALA A 261 14.81 1.32 8.22
CA ALA A 261 15.66 0.13 8.07
C ALA A 261 16.35 -0.37 9.35
N LYS A 262 16.61 0.53 10.32
CA LYS A 262 17.35 0.21 11.56
C LYS A 262 16.45 -0.09 12.76
N VAL A 263 15.13 -0.24 12.55
CA VAL A 263 14.21 -0.67 13.62
C VAL A 263 14.62 -2.07 14.09
N PRO A 264 14.67 -2.32 15.41
CA PRO A 264 15.04 -3.63 15.97
C PRO A 264 14.20 -4.78 15.40
N ALA A 265 14.84 -5.91 15.14
CA ALA A 265 14.21 -7.06 14.49
C ALA A 265 13.04 -7.65 15.30
N ASP A 266 13.08 -7.58 16.61
CA ASP A 266 12.00 -8.01 17.51
C ASP A 266 10.74 -7.14 17.34
N ILE A 267 10.88 -5.83 17.14
CA ILE A 267 9.78 -4.91 16.84
C ILE A 267 9.19 -5.22 15.45
N ILE A 268 10.04 -5.44 14.44
CA ILE A 268 9.60 -5.84 13.09
C ILE A 268 8.79 -7.14 13.14
N LYS A 269 9.32 -8.15 13.85
CA LYS A 269 8.64 -9.45 14.03
C LYS A 269 7.32 -9.30 14.79
N ARG A 270 7.29 -8.46 15.82
CA ARG A 270 6.07 -8.17 16.59
C ARG A 270 5.02 -7.52 15.70
N LEU A 271 5.40 -6.49 14.92
CA LEU A 271 4.52 -5.84 13.95
C LEU A 271 3.97 -6.83 12.92
N ASN A 272 4.83 -7.66 12.32
CA ASN A 272 4.41 -8.69 11.37
C ASN A 272 3.40 -9.65 12.00
N THR A 273 3.65 -10.11 13.23
CA THR A 273 2.73 -10.98 13.96
C THR A 273 1.36 -10.33 14.15
N GLU A 274 1.32 -9.05 14.59
CA GLU A 274 0.05 -8.34 14.81
C GLU A 274 -0.70 -8.07 13.49
N VAL A 275 0.02 -7.76 12.40
CA VAL A 275 -0.61 -7.64 11.06
C VAL A 275 -1.21 -8.97 10.63
N ASN A 276 -0.47 -10.07 10.72
CA ASN A 276 -0.97 -11.39 10.34
C ASN A 276 -2.19 -11.81 11.18
N LYS A 277 -2.20 -11.51 12.47
CA LYS A 277 -3.34 -11.73 13.36
C LYS A 277 -4.56 -10.89 12.92
N ALA A 278 -4.37 -9.63 12.55
CA ALA A 278 -5.43 -8.78 12.01
C ALA A 278 -6.02 -9.37 10.73
N LEU A 279 -5.17 -9.86 9.82
CA LEU A 279 -5.57 -10.46 8.55
C LEU A 279 -6.22 -11.85 8.69
N ALA A 280 -6.06 -12.53 9.82
CA ALA A 280 -6.70 -13.81 10.12
C ALA A 280 -8.07 -13.64 10.83
N GLY A 281 -8.32 -12.48 11.43
CA GLY A 281 -9.53 -12.16 12.19
C GLY A 281 -10.68 -11.61 11.32
N ASP A 282 -11.56 -10.84 11.97
CA ASP A 282 -12.73 -10.18 11.37
C ASP A 282 -12.41 -9.19 10.23
N LEU A 283 -11.21 -8.59 10.26
CA LEU A 283 -10.73 -7.75 9.16
C LEU A 283 -10.62 -8.54 7.84
N LYS A 284 -10.39 -9.86 7.91
CA LYS A 284 -10.31 -10.75 6.74
C LYS A 284 -11.54 -10.67 5.85
N ASP A 285 -12.70 -10.88 6.44
CA ASP A 285 -13.94 -10.96 5.66
C ASP A 285 -14.31 -9.60 5.09
N LYS A 286 -14.13 -8.54 5.88
CA LYS A 286 -14.35 -7.16 5.45
C LYS A 286 -13.48 -6.76 4.24
N LEU A 287 -12.19 -7.08 4.26
CA LEU A 287 -11.30 -6.77 3.13
C LEU A 287 -11.59 -7.64 1.90
N ARG A 288 -11.98 -8.91 2.09
CA ARG A 288 -12.38 -9.81 0.99
C ARG A 288 -13.66 -9.34 0.30
N GLU A 289 -14.67 -8.92 1.05
CA GLU A 289 -15.90 -8.33 0.50
C GLU A 289 -15.61 -7.08 -0.33
N GLN A 290 -14.55 -6.35 0.02
CA GLN A 290 -14.05 -5.21 -0.74
C GLN A 290 -13.22 -5.61 -1.97
N GLY A 291 -13.09 -6.91 -2.26
CA GLY A 291 -12.37 -7.43 -3.42
C GLY A 291 -10.86 -7.57 -3.25
N LEU A 292 -10.35 -7.51 -2.02
CA LEU A 292 -8.92 -7.62 -1.73
C LEU A 292 -8.51 -9.09 -1.49
N LEU A 293 -7.34 -9.46 -1.99
CA LEU A 293 -6.71 -10.76 -1.78
C LEU A 293 -5.68 -10.62 -0.66
N LEU A 294 -6.01 -11.11 0.54
CA LEU A 294 -5.13 -11.00 1.70
C LEU A 294 -3.85 -11.81 1.48
N SER A 295 -2.76 -11.32 2.03
CA SER A 295 -1.43 -11.91 1.82
C SER A 295 -0.67 -12.05 3.16
N PRO A 296 -1.22 -12.81 4.15
CA PRO A 296 -0.47 -13.08 5.37
C PRO A 296 0.81 -13.85 5.04
N GLY A 297 1.89 -13.53 5.74
CA GLY A 297 3.19 -14.17 5.51
C GLY A 297 4.28 -13.61 6.41
N SER A 298 5.47 -14.18 6.34
CA SER A 298 6.63 -13.71 7.10
C SER A 298 7.20 -12.41 6.52
N VAL A 299 8.10 -11.78 7.26
CA VAL A 299 8.88 -10.63 6.79
C VAL A 299 9.67 -10.99 5.53
N GLU A 300 10.25 -12.19 5.52
CA GLU A 300 11.04 -12.73 4.41
C GLU A 300 10.18 -12.99 3.16
N ASP A 301 8.95 -13.47 3.35
CA ASP A 301 7.99 -13.65 2.25
C ASP A 301 7.66 -12.31 1.60
N PHE A 302 7.44 -11.28 2.40
CA PHE A 302 7.20 -9.94 1.87
C PHE A 302 8.44 -9.36 1.17
N ALA A 303 9.62 -9.50 1.75
CA ALA A 303 10.86 -9.05 1.13
C ALA A 303 11.09 -9.71 -0.25
N ARG A 304 10.89 -11.04 -0.34
CA ARG A 304 10.99 -11.79 -1.58
C ARG A 304 9.94 -11.36 -2.62
N PHE A 305 8.69 -11.20 -2.17
CA PHE A 305 7.62 -10.70 -3.04
C PHE A 305 7.95 -9.32 -3.61
N GLN A 306 8.40 -8.38 -2.73
CA GLN A 306 8.81 -7.04 -3.13
C GLN A 306 9.92 -7.06 -4.18
N ALA A 307 10.96 -7.87 -3.98
CA ALA A 307 12.07 -7.95 -4.92
C ALA A 307 11.61 -8.43 -6.32
N ASN A 308 10.79 -9.48 -6.37
CA ASN A 308 10.25 -10.02 -7.62
C ASN A 308 9.32 -9.01 -8.32
N ASP A 309 8.49 -8.30 -7.55
CA ASP A 309 7.58 -7.28 -8.12
C ASP A 309 8.35 -6.07 -8.65
N MET A 310 9.41 -5.64 -7.97
CA MET A 310 10.30 -4.57 -8.43
C MET A 310 10.98 -4.93 -9.77
N GLU A 311 11.46 -6.16 -9.94
CA GLU A 311 12.05 -6.63 -11.19
C GLU A 311 11.02 -6.58 -12.35
N ARG A 312 9.81 -7.10 -12.09
CA ARG A 312 8.71 -7.06 -13.05
C ARG A 312 8.31 -5.63 -13.42
N ALA A 313 8.19 -4.76 -12.42
CA ALA A 313 7.84 -3.36 -12.60
C ALA A 313 8.92 -2.61 -13.41
N GLN A 314 10.21 -2.86 -13.13
CA GLN A 314 11.32 -2.26 -13.86
C GLN A 314 11.24 -2.58 -15.37
N LYS A 315 10.91 -3.81 -15.73
CA LYS A 315 10.73 -4.21 -17.13
C LYS A 315 9.61 -3.39 -17.79
N ILE A 316 8.43 -3.28 -17.14
CA ILE A 316 7.29 -2.53 -17.69
C ILE A 316 7.63 -1.04 -17.83
N VAL A 317 8.27 -0.46 -16.80
CA VAL A 317 8.68 0.95 -16.80
C VAL A 317 9.66 1.24 -17.93
N THR A 318 10.66 0.35 -18.13
CA THR A 318 11.67 0.51 -19.18
C THR A 318 11.05 0.38 -20.57
N GLU A 319 10.26 -0.66 -20.81
CA GLU A 319 9.60 -0.92 -22.10
C GLU A 319 8.52 0.13 -22.44
N GLY A 320 7.84 0.69 -21.42
CA GLY A 320 6.83 1.75 -21.56
C GLY A 320 7.42 3.16 -21.61
N ASN A 321 8.71 3.33 -21.39
CA ASN A 321 9.37 4.63 -21.21
C ASN A 321 8.62 5.51 -20.19
N ILE A 322 8.14 4.88 -19.07
CA ILE A 322 7.31 5.55 -18.06
C ILE A 322 8.20 6.42 -17.18
N ARG A 323 8.03 7.75 -17.26
CA ARG A 323 8.80 8.71 -16.46
C ARG A 323 7.92 9.85 -15.98
N VAL A 324 8.24 10.36 -14.80
CA VAL A 324 7.75 11.66 -14.28
C VAL A 324 8.77 12.69 -14.73
N GLU A 325 8.34 13.64 -15.53
CA GLU A 325 9.18 14.77 -15.96
C GLU A 325 9.58 15.72 -14.81
#